data_0c4e605e5f4353174298ff5dedefa183
#
_entry.id   0c4e605e5f4353174298ff5dedefa183
#
_cell.length_a   1.000
_cell.length_b   1.000
_cell.length_c   1.000
_cell.angle_alpha   90.00
_cell.angle_beta   90.00
_cell.angle_gamma   90.00
#
_symmetry.space_group_name_H-M   'P 1'
#
loop_
_entity.id
_entity.type
_entity.pdbx_description
1 polymer ?
#
loop_
_entity_poly.entity_id
_entity_poly.type
_entity_poly.pdbx_seq_one_letter_code
_entity_poly.pdbx_strand_id
1 'polypeptide(L)'
;MRLSFIACSDIWRSSASRLPRVSSASRSHHDFGPWNLVWSQGLPIGIIDFDEAAPGARAEDLGYALWKHLNLGLVELDPAEQRRRLCLMAAADGALADTELLDAIAVAQRRMERKIQEAPSGERRLDALAQNWREQEWLRGNAELLAS
;
A
#
# COMPACT_ATOMS: atom_id res chain seq x y z
N MET A 1 -19.90 -8.11 26.58
CA MET A 1 -20.16 -7.23 25.43
C MET A 1 -19.41 -7.83 24.25
N ARG A 2 -20.09 -8.53 23.32
CA ARG A 2 -19.45 -9.15 22.15
C ARG A 2 -19.22 -8.05 21.13
N LEU A 3 -17.97 -7.70 20.87
CA LEU A 3 -17.57 -6.91 19.71
C LEU A 3 -17.77 -7.81 18.49
N SER A 4 -18.84 -7.57 17.74
CA SER A 4 -19.02 -8.17 16.42
C SER A 4 -17.92 -7.60 15.51
N PHE A 5 -16.96 -8.44 15.15
CA PHE A 5 -16.02 -8.13 14.08
C PHE A 5 -16.83 -8.05 12.78
N ILE A 6 -16.99 -6.84 12.26
CA ILE A 6 -17.54 -6.64 10.93
C ILE A 6 -16.42 -7.08 9.97
N ALA A 7 -16.67 -8.10 9.15
CA ALA A 7 -15.71 -8.53 8.15
C ALA A 7 -15.42 -7.38 7.16
N CYS A 8 -14.21 -7.31 6.64
CA CYS A 8 -13.82 -6.30 5.65
C CYS A 8 -14.79 -6.30 4.44
N SER A 9 -15.27 -7.49 4.06
CA SER A 9 -16.30 -7.72 3.05
C SER A 9 -17.66 -7.06 3.35
N ASP A 10 -18.02 -6.83 4.61
CA ASP A 10 -19.32 -6.27 4.99
C ASP A 10 -19.32 -4.74 4.95
N ILE A 11 -18.19 -4.10 5.23
CA ILE A 11 -18.00 -2.65 5.03
C ILE A 11 -18.07 -2.31 3.54
N TRP A 12 -17.56 -3.20 2.70
CA TRP A 12 -17.48 -3.04 1.26
C TRP A 12 -18.85 -3.11 0.55
N ARG A 13 -19.76 -3.96 0.99
CA ARG A 13 -21.08 -4.14 0.35
C ARG A 13 -22.01 -2.93 0.47
N SER A 14 -21.78 -2.05 1.43
CA SER A 14 -22.70 -0.93 1.73
C SER A 14 -22.37 0.38 1.00
N SER A 15 -21.19 0.49 0.37
CA SER A 15 -20.67 1.74 -0.22
C SER A 15 -20.43 1.72 -1.73
N ALA A 16 -21.04 0.79 -2.46
CA ALA A 16 -20.89 0.71 -3.93
C ALA A 16 -21.60 1.84 -4.69
N SER A 17 -21.22 3.10 -4.42
CA SER A 17 -21.46 4.20 -5.33
C SER A 17 -20.31 4.22 -6.34
N ARG A 18 -20.63 3.92 -7.61
CA ARG A 18 -19.68 3.85 -8.73
C ARG A 18 -18.94 5.18 -8.89
N LEU A 19 -17.69 5.22 -8.51
CA LEU A 19 -16.79 6.27 -8.95
C LEU A 19 -16.46 6.05 -10.44
N PRO A 20 -16.34 7.11 -11.26
CA PRO A 20 -16.06 6.97 -12.69
C PRO A 20 -14.72 6.27 -12.89
N ARG A 21 -14.65 5.32 -13.83
CA ARG A 21 -13.41 4.70 -14.28
C ARG A 21 -12.49 5.80 -14.78
N VAL A 22 -11.38 6.00 -14.10
CA VAL A 22 -10.35 6.95 -14.54
C VAL A 22 -9.74 6.41 -15.84
N SER A 23 -9.64 7.28 -16.84
CA SER A 23 -9.08 6.97 -18.15
C SER A 23 -7.62 6.52 -18.03
N SER A 24 -7.15 5.73 -18.99
CA SER A 24 -5.82 5.11 -19.09
C SER A 24 -4.62 6.08 -19.18
N ALA A 25 -4.78 7.34 -18.80
CA ALA A 25 -3.76 8.40 -18.83
C ALA A 25 -3.56 9.06 -17.46
N SER A 26 -3.82 8.35 -16.35
CA SER A 26 -3.50 8.88 -15.02
C SER A 26 -1.98 8.86 -14.78
N ARG A 27 -1.48 9.89 -14.09
CA ARG A 27 -0.10 9.90 -13.58
C ARG A 27 -0.10 9.34 -12.18
N SER A 28 0.82 8.44 -11.93
CA SER A 28 1.11 7.90 -10.60
C SER A 28 2.29 8.65 -10.00
N HIS A 29 2.26 8.85 -8.70
CA HIS A 29 3.33 9.50 -7.93
C HIS A 29 4.57 8.61 -7.85
N HIS A 30 4.36 7.30 -7.73
CA HIS A 30 5.34 6.23 -7.66
C HIS A 30 6.23 6.21 -6.39
N ASP A 31 6.11 7.21 -5.52
CA ASP A 31 6.75 7.27 -4.20
C ASP A 31 5.76 7.85 -3.16
N PHE A 32 4.49 7.41 -3.20
CA PHE A 32 3.44 7.90 -2.31
C PHE A 32 3.58 7.30 -0.90
N GLY A 33 4.70 7.64 -0.23
CA GLY A 33 4.99 7.26 1.15
C GLY A 33 4.61 8.34 2.16
N PRO A 34 4.60 8.02 3.49
CA PRO A 34 4.25 8.97 4.54
C PRO A 34 5.21 10.18 4.62
N TRP A 35 6.43 10.04 4.14
CA TRP A 35 7.43 11.12 4.09
C TRP A 35 7.15 12.18 3.02
N ASN A 36 6.32 11.85 2.03
CA ASN A 36 5.91 12.77 0.96
C ASN A 36 4.54 13.41 1.25
N LEU A 37 4.09 13.37 2.51
CA LEU A 37 2.89 14.05 2.98
C LEU A 37 3.25 15.27 3.83
N VAL A 38 2.64 16.41 3.52
CA VAL A 38 2.68 17.61 4.37
C VAL A 38 1.53 17.54 5.36
N TRP A 39 1.86 17.69 6.64
CA TRP A 39 0.90 17.58 7.74
C TRP A 39 0.68 18.93 8.40
N SER A 40 -0.55 19.22 8.76
CA SER A 40 -0.93 20.35 9.61
C SER A 40 -2.04 19.92 10.57
N GLN A 41 -1.85 20.19 11.86
CA GLN A 41 -2.80 19.84 12.93
C GLN A 41 -3.26 18.37 12.89
N GLY A 42 -2.35 17.45 12.55
CA GLY A 42 -2.64 16.01 12.47
C GLY A 42 -3.37 15.55 11.21
N LEU A 43 -3.60 16.45 10.25
CA LEU A 43 -4.23 16.13 8.97
C LEU A 43 -3.25 16.28 7.81
N PRO A 44 -3.27 15.40 6.80
CA PRO A 44 -2.51 15.58 5.57
C PRO A 44 -3.15 16.72 4.75
N ILE A 45 -2.35 17.72 4.40
CA ILE A 45 -2.80 18.91 3.66
C ILE A 45 -2.16 19.03 2.28
N GLY A 46 -1.18 18.20 1.96
CA GLY A 46 -0.51 18.24 0.66
C GLY A 46 0.36 17.03 0.41
N ILE A 47 0.70 16.84 -0.85
CA ILE A 47 1.63 15.82 -1.35
C ILE A 47 2.77 16.57 -2.01
N ILE A 48 4.01 16.12 -1.79
CA ILE A 48 5.25 16.72 -2.34
C ILE A 48 6.09 15.65 -3.00
N ASP A 49 7.18 16.06 -3.65
CA ASP A 49 8.20 15.20 -4.26
C ASP A 49 7.64 14.34 -5.41
N PHE A 50 7.26 15.02 -6.50
CA PHE A 50 6.75 14.39 -7.72
C PHE A 50 7.84 14.00 -8.73
N ASP A 51 9.10 13.90 -8.30
CA ASP A 51 10.24 13.61 -9.19
C ASP A 51 10.13 12.23 -9.89
N GLU A 52 9.49 11.26 -9.21
CA GLU A 52 9.22 9.93 -9.74
C GLU A 52 7.90 9.83 -10.53
N ALA A 53 7.15 10.93 -10.64
CA ALA A 53 5.79 10.89 -11.21
C ALA A 53 5.82 10.59 -12.71
N ALA A 54 5.14 9.52 -13.10
CA ALA A 54 5.08 9.03 -14.47
C ALA A 54 3.67 8.49 -14.81
N PRO A 55 3.37 8.25 -16.10
CA PRO A 55 2.16 7.51 -16.45
C PRO A 55 2.13 6.15 -15.73
N GLY A 56 1.02 5.84 -15.09
CA GLY A 56 0.86 4.61 -14.32
C GLY A 56 -0.58 4.37 -13.90
N ALA A 57 -0.84 3.16 -13.40
CA ALA A 57 -2.14 2.82 -12.87
C ALA A 57 -2.29 3.29 -11.42
N ARG A 58 -3.48 3.77 -11.04
CA ARG A 58 -3.80 4.16 -9.66
C ARG A 58 -3.46 3.07 -8.64
N ALA A 59 -3.63 1.81 -9.01
CA ALA A 59 -3.29 0.67 -8.16
C ALA A 59 -1.80 0.63 -7.77
N GLU A 60 -0.89 1.18 -8.58
CA GLU A 60 0.54 1.23 -8.26
C GLU A 60 0.82 2.17 -7.09
N ASP A 61 0.22 3.37 -7.09
CA ASP A 61 0.33 4.31 -5.96
C ASP A 61 -0.35 3.78 -4.71
N LEU A 62 -1.54 3.19 -4.87
CA LEU A 62 -2.26 2.63 -3.74
C LEU A 62 -1.51 1.46 -3.10
N GLY A 63 -0.96 0.55 -3.91
CA GLY A 63 -0.14 -0.57 -3.42
C GLY A 63 1.11 -0.08 -2.68
N TYR A 64 1.78 0.94 -3.19
CA TYR A 64 2.94 1.55 -2.54
C TYR A 64 2.54 2.24 -1.23
N ALA A 65 1.46 3.04 -1.25
CA ALA A 65 0.94 3.70 -0.07
C ALA A 65 0.56 2.70 1.04
N LEU A 66 -0.21 1.67 0.71
CA LEU A 66 -0.59 0.61 1.65
C LEU A 66 0.66 -0.02 2.28
N TRP A 67 1.62 -0.43 1.46
CA TRP A 67 2.86 -1.02 1.95
C TRP A 67 3.59 -0.10 2.94
N LYS A 68 3.79 1.17 2.58
CA LYS A 68 4.61 2.11 3.37
C LYS A 68 3.87 2.72 4.55
N HIS A 69 2.60 3.08 4.41
CA HIS A 69 1.81 3.62 5.53
C HIS A 69 1.44 2.56 6.58
N LEU A 70 1.29 1.30 6.18
CA LEU A 70 1.03 0.20 7.09
C LEU A 70 2.31 -0.39 7.68
N ASN A 71 3.49 0.01 7.19
CA ASN A 71 4.79 -0.55 7.58
C ASN A 71 4.81 -2.09 7.51
N LEU A 72 4.25 -2.65 6.44
CA LEU A 72 4.15 -4.11 6.29
C LEU A 72 5.52 -4.76 6.32
N GLY A 73 5.71 -5.65 7.28
CA GLY A 73 6.96 -6.39 7.48
C GLY A 73 8.09 -5.63 8.18
N LEU A 74 7.89 -4.34 8.56
CA LEU A 74 8.93 -3.52 9.20
C LEU A 74 8.73 -3.33 10.70
N VAL A 75 7.49 -3.29 11.16
CA VAL A 75 7.13 -3.01 12.55
C VAL A 75 6.42 -4.22 13.12
N GLU A 76 6.71 -4.55 14.38
CA GLU A 76 5.96 -5.54 15.16
C GLU A 76 4.55 -5.02 15.50
N LEU A 77 3.79 -4.66 14.46
CA LEU A 77 2.38 -4.40 14.61
C LEU A 77 1.64 -5.74 14.57
N ASP A 78 0.67 -5.87 15.44
CA ASP A 78 -0.26 -7.00 15.40
C ASP A 78 -0.87 -7.11 13.99
N PRO A 79 -0.77 -8.27 13.33
CA PRO A 79 -1.35 -8.48 12.00
C PRO A 79 -2.84 -8.13 11.91
N ALA A 80 -3.61 -8.30 12.98
CA ALA A 80 -5.01 -7.91 13.04
C ALA A 80 -5.19 -6.38 12.94
N GLU A 81 -4.29 -5.61 13.55
CA GLU A 81 -4.30 -4.14 13.43
C GLU A 81 -3.87 -3.70 12.04
N GLN A 82 -2.89 -4.38 11.43
CA GLN A 82 -2.49 -4.10 10.04
C GLN A 82 -3.64 -4.38 9.07
N ARG A 83 -4.34 -5.49 9.24
CA ARG A 83 -5.55 -5.81 8.50
C ARG A 83 -6.62 -4.74 8.67
N ARG A 84 -6.91 -4.31 9.92
CA ARG A 84 -7.89 -3.25 10.19
C ARG A 84 -7.55 -1.96 9.44
N ARG A 85 -6.28 -1.57 9.40
CA ARG A 85 -5.81 -0.39 8.65
C ARG A 85 -5.93 -0.59 7.15
N LEU A 86 -5.59 -1.77 6.63
CA LEU A 86 -5.77 -2.13 5.24
C LEU A 86 -7.23 -1.94 4.83
N CYS A 87 -8.18 -2.49 5.60
CA CYS A 87 -9.61 -2.35 5.35
C CYS A 87 -10.07 -0.88 5.35
N LEU A 88 -9.56 -0.05 6.26
CA LEU A 88 -9.90 1.37 6.29
C LEU A 88 -9.41 2.10 5.03
N MET A 89 -8.20 1.83 4.57
CA MET A 89 -7.66 2.42 3.34
C MET A 89 -8.40 1.90 2.10
N ALA A 90 -8.71 0.60 2.05
CA ALA A 90 -9.51 -0.01 1.00
C ALA A 90 -10.91 0.61 0.91
N ALA A 91 -11.58 0.78 2.06
CA ALA A 91 -12.90 1.41 2.12
C ALA A 91 -12.88 2.88 1.66
N ALA A 92 -11.82 3.61 1.99
CA ALA A 92 -11.64 5.00 1.55
C ALA A 92 -11.37 5.10 0.04
N ASP A 93 -10.65 4.13 -0.53
CA ASP A 93 -10.39 4.08 -1.98
C ASP A 93 -11.63 3.67 -2.77
N GLY A 94 -12.38 2.68 -2.29
CA GLY A 94 -13.64 2.22 -2.87
C GLY A 94 -13.55 1.59 -4.27
N ALA A 95 -12.36 1.31 -4.80
CA ALA A 95 -12.17 0.88 -6.18
C ALA A 95 -11.62 -0.54 -6.35
N LEU A 96 -10.88 -1.07 -5.38
CA LEU A 96 -10.21 -2.37 -5.48
C LEU A 96 -10.74 -3.37 -4.45
N ALA A 97 -10.84 -4.64 -4.85
CA ALA A 97 -11.11 -5.74 -3.92
C ALA A 97 -9.87 -6.05 -3.06
N ASP A 98 -10.05 -6.71 -1.91
CA ASP A 98 -8.96 -7.00 -0.97
C ASP A 98 -7.80 -7.78 -1.62
N THR A 99 -8.12 -8.74 -2.49
CA THR A 99 -7.11 -9.50 -3.24
C THR A 99 -6.34 -8.62 -4.23
N GLU A 100 -7.02 -7.68 -4.89
CA GLU A 100 -6.39 -6.73 -5.80
C GLU A 100 -5.47 -5.76 -5.06
N LEU A 101 -5.78 -5.41 -3.80
CA LEU A 101 -4.93 -4.59 -2.94
C LEU A 101 -3.64 -5.32 -2.57
N LEU A 102 -3.72 -6.61 -2.21
CA LEU A 102 -2.54 -7.41 -1.91
C LEU A 102 -1.65 -7.58 -3.15
N ASP A 103 -2.26 -7.79 -4.32
CA ASP A 103 -1.53 -7.84 -5.59
C ASP A 103 -0.86 -6.50 -5.92
N ALA A 104 -1.53 -5.38 -5.68
CA ALA A 104 -0.98 -4.04 -5.86
C ALA A 104 0.23 -3.79 -4.94
N ILE A 105 0.16 -4.21 -3.67
CA ILE A 105 1.30 -4.15 -2.74
C ILE A 105 2.47 -4.99 -3.26
N ALA A 106 2.22 -6.22 -3.70
CA ALA A 106 3.25 -7.10 -4.24
C ALA A 106 3.88 -6.55 -5.52
N VAL A 107 3.12 -5.86 -6.37
CA VAL A 107 3.63 -5.16 -7.56
C VAL A 107 4.55 -4.00 -7.14
N ALA A 108 4.15 -3.19 -6.17
CA ALA A 108 4.96 -2.10 -5.64
C ALA A 108 6.29 -2.59 -5.05
N GLN A 109 6.27 -3.67 -4.27
CA GLN A 109 7.47 -4.30 -3.71
C GLN A 109 8.43 -4.80 -4.78
N ARG A 110 7.94 -5.49 -5.81
CA ARG A 110 8.76 -5.95 -6.95
C ARG A 110 9.34 -4.81 -7.78
N ARG A 111 8.58 -3.71 -7.93
CA ARG A 111 9.08 -2.51 -8.58
C ARG A 111 10.25 -1.90 -7.81
N MET A 112 10.11 -1.77 -6.50
CA MET A 112 11.18 -1.28 -5.63
C MET A 112 12.40 -2.18 -5.68
N GLU A 113 12.23 -3.50 -5.69
CA GLU A 113 13.33 -4.45 -5.84
C GLU A 113 14.14 -4.17 -7.11
N ARG A 114 13.47 -4.03 -8.26
CA ARG A 114 14.16 -3.70 -9.53
C ARG A 114 14.92 -2.37 -9.43
N LYS A 115 14.29 -1.32 -8.88
CA LYS A 115 14.93 -0.02 -8.68
C LYS A 115 16.19 -0.13 -7.80
N ILE A 116 16.14 -0.92 -6.74
CA ILE A 116 17.30 -1.17 -5.88
C ILE A 116 18.38 -1.95 -6.64
N GLN A 117 18.03 -2.94 -7.46
CA GLN A 117 18.97 -3.72 -8.26
C GLN A 117 19.70 -2.88 -9.32
N GLU A 118 19.03 -1.87 -9.86
CA GLU A 118 19.60 -0.94 -10.84
C GLU A 118 20.51 0.13 -10.20
N ALA A 119 20.38 0.36 -8.89
CA ALA A 119 21.21 1.30 -8.16
C ALA A 119 22.68 0.85 -8.11
N PRO A 120 23.65 1.78 -7.97
CA PRO A 120 25.06 1.43 -7.83
C PRO A 120 25.30 0.40 -6.73
N SER A 121 26.25 -0.53 -6.98
CA SER A 121 26.60 -1.58 -6.02
C SER A 121 27.20 -0.98 -4.75
N GLY A 122 26.90 -1.60 -3.59
CA GLY A 122 27.40 -1.19 -2.28
C GLY A 122 26.62 -1.84 -1.15
N GLU A 123 27.10 -1.68 0.08
CA GLU A 123 26.49 -2.24 1.28
C GLU A 123 25.04 -1.81 1.46
N ARG A 124 24.74 -0.52 1.30
CA ARG A 124 23.37 0.02 1.40
C ARG A 124 22.39 -0.64 0.43
N ARG A 125 22.86 -1.02 -0.78
CA ARG A 125 22.02 -1.73 -1.76
C ARG A 125 21.69 -3.13 -1.28
N LEU A 126 22.66 -3.85 -0.71
CA LEU A 126 22.45 -5.20 -0.18
C LEU A 126 21.48 -5.18 1.00
N ASP A 127 21.62 -4.23 1.91
CA ASP A 127 20.71 -4.04 3.05
C ASP A 127 19.28 -3.73 2.57
N ALA A 128 19.12 -2.82 1.59
CA ALA A 128 17.84 -2.47 1.03
C ALA A 128 17.16 -3.65 0.32
N LEU A 129 17.93 -4.48 -0.41
CA LEU A 129 17.42 -5.71 -1.02
C LEU A 129 16.98 -6.72 0.04
N ALA A 130 17.82 -6.96 1.04
CA ALA A 130 17.51 -7.90 2.12
C ALA A 130 16.24 -7.47 2.89
N GLN A 131 16.08 -6.17 3.13
CA GLN A 131 14.86 -5.63 3.75
C GLN A 131 13.64 -5.83 2.85
N ASN A 132 13.72 -5.48 1.57
CA ASN A 132 12.62 -5.62 0.62
C ASN A 132 12.17 -7.09 0.50
N TRP A 133 13.11 -8.03 0.47
CA TRP A 133 12.78 -9.47 0.44
C TRP A 133 12.09 -9.95 1.71
N ARG A 134 12.51 -9.49 2.90
CA ARG A 134 11.81 -9.81 4.17
C ARG A 134 10.37 -9.29 4.15
N GLU A 135 10.15 -8.09 3.64
CA GLU A 135 8.82 -7.49 3.51
C GLU A 135 7.93 -8.26 2.53
N GLN A 136 8.48 -8.72 1.40
CA GLN A 136 7.77 -9.58 0.44
C GLN A 136 7.41 -10.94 1.04
N GLU A 137 8.34 -11.55 1.79
CA GLU A 137 8.11 -12.83 2.46
C GLU A 137 7.04 -12.70 3.54
N TRP A 138 7.09 -11.63 4.32
CA TRP A 138 6.08 -11.32 5.32
C TRP A 138 4.68 -11.16 4.69
N LEU A 139 4.56 -10.43 3.60
CA LEU A 139 3.29 -10.26 2.87
C LEU A 139 2.73 -11.62 2.42
N ARG A 140 3.56 -12.48 1.82
CA ARG A 140 3.15 -13.82 1.38
C ARG A 140 2.69 -14.69 2.54
N GLY A 141 3.42 -14.65 3.66
CA GLY A 141 3.08 -15.43 4.86
C GLY A 141 1.81 -14.98 5.58
N ASN A 142 1.37 -13.74 5.36
CA ASN A 142 0.20 -13.16 6.02
C ASN A 142 -0.96 -12.84 5.05
N ALA A 143 -0.85 -13.22 3.78
CA ALA A 143 -1.84 -12.87 2.76
C ALA A 143 -3.26 -13.36 3.09
N GLU A 144 -3.42 -14.58 3.59
CA GLU A 144 -4.73 -15.13 3.98
C GLU A 144 -5.35 -14.36 5.14
N LEU A 145 -4.54 -13.99 6.14
CA LEU A 145 -5.00 -13.19 7.26
C LEU A 145 -5.42 -11.78 6.83
N LEU A 146 -4.65 -11.17 5.92
CA LEU A 146 -4.94 -9.82 5.42
C LEU A 146 -6.18 -9.78 4.51
N ALA A 147 -6.50 -10.87 3.81
CA ALA A 147 -7.64 -11.00 2.91
C ALA A 147 -8.93 -11.51 3.61
N SER A 148 -8.84 -12.05 4.83
CA SER A 148 -9.99 -12.60 5.57
C SER A 148 -10.80 -11.50 6.26
#